data_0b9e5f2d316324f31910f2d43803b9b8
#
_entry.id   0b9e5f2d316324f31910f2d43803b9b8
#
_cell.length_a   1.000
_cell.length_b   1.000
_cell.length_c   1.000
_cell.angle_alpha   90.00
_cell.angle_beta   90.00
_cell.angle_gamma   90.00
#
_symmetry.space_group_name_H-M   'P 1'
#
loop_
_entity.id
_entity.type
_entity.pdbx_description
1 polymer ?
#
loop_
_entity_poly.entity_id
_entity_poly.type
_entity_poly.pdbx_seq_one_letter_code
_entity_poly.pdbx_strand_id
1 'polypeptide(L)'
;MVLLGCAVVAIGCTGPWAVAADKPDVDSGNFLTHVRDDWILSEEEATRWHELKDEKGPALTGNASWQHFMGFVEQKLLEFGVVNIQRNQWSFRRWHSSEWPDNTAWSFVSNGKDIEVANYGANSGSTGPNGITAELVYYDAENPPADIVNKIVVFSTNNDQALFTRFSDIDHEYKSSWESYPEYGRPISDEFSNFQSEEIFLQLTQVPAFIEIATRGNATGAVFVFDAGRDLMAGMYTFPVPQIYAVPSLYLDRTAGQKVIQDARAGAQATLRLEATTSTSTAYQLIGYLPGSNYNSPADEQIQLTTHTDGPSISQDNGAYGLLGVVKYMSRIAQAERPRTLMIFLDCRHFMPGAEQAFADQDWFARNPGARKAVVGVIGMEHLGQIEYIEVGDALLESGRVYPSHIWTTNNDRMVKLAVQAVEDNKLPSAFVRNVARPGVHGGSQGQWFGMAKFAPSLGLPAFAVMGFMGAYWTTSSRIERFDATLFRRQVATFVQLTGKLMTVDLSEVAAVN
;
A
#
# COMPACT_ATOMS: atom_id res chain seq x y z
N MET A 1 -5.81 -22.46 61.81
CA MET A 1 -6.33 -23.55 60.97
C MET A 1 -7.79 -23.25 60.66
N VAL A 2 -8.07 -22.49 59.62
CA VAL A 2 -9.39 -22.29 59.07
C VAL A 2 -9.24 -22.24 57.56
N LEU A 3 -9.76 -23.25 56.87
CA LEU A 3 -9.83 -23.36 55.43
C LEU A 3 -11.02 -22.52 54.93
N LEU A 4 -10.74 -21.55 54.06
CA LEU A 4 -11.78 -20.91 53.22
C LEU A 4 -11.72 -21.49 51.82
N GLY A 5 -12.77 -22.23 51.45
CA GLY A 5 -12.95 -22.71 50.08
C GLY A 5 -13.48 -21.60 49.20
N CYS A 6 -12.83 -21.31 48.07
CA CYS A 6 -13.38 -20.51 47.02
C CYS A 6 -14.20 -21.40 46.06
N ALA A 7 -15.51 -21.15 46.03
CA ALA A 7 -16.38 -21.72 45.01
C ALA A 7 -16.24 -20.94 43.69
N VAL A 8 -15.85 -21.64 42.63
CA VAL A 8 -15.85 -21.11 41.27
C VAL A 8 -17.27 -21.27 40.72
N VAL A 9 -17.94 -20.15 40.50
CA VAL A 9 -19.22 -20.13 39.78
C VAL A 9 -18.94 -20.06 38.30
N ALA A 10 -19.14 -21.17 37.59
CA ALA A 10 -19.15 -21.21 36.15
C ALA A 10 -20.47 -20.63 35.63
N ILE A 11 -20.44 -19.42 35.08
CA ILE A 11 -21.58 -18.85 34.35
C ILE A 11 -21.52 -19.40 32.92
N GLY A 12 -22.36 -20.37 32.63
CA GLY A 12 -22.59 -20.87 31.29
C GLY A 12 -23.43 -19.88 30.49
N CYS A 13 -22.86 -19.16 29.57
CA CYS A 13 -23.58 -18.44 28.52
C CYS A 13 -23.88 -19.38 27.36
N THR A 14 -25.05 -20.02 27.40
CA THR A 14 -25.67 -20.69 26.25
C THR A 14 -26.53 -19.66 25.52
N GLY A 15 -26.03 -19.08 24.46
CA GLY A 15 -26.82 -18.32 23.50
C GLY A 15 -26.72 -18.96 22.12
N PRO A 16 -27.83 -19.27 21.46
CA PRO A 16 -27.83 -19.92 20.16
C PRO A 16 -27.73 -18.85 19.05
N TRP A 17 -26.54 -18.61 18.55
CA TRP A 17 -26.36 -17.92 17.26
C TRP A 17 -25.58 -18.85 16.32
N ALA A 18 -26.14 -20.04 16.07
CA ALA A 18 -25.83 -20.76 14.85
C ALA A 18 -26.71 -20.13 13.76
N VAL A 19 -26.17 -19.17 13.03
CA VAL A 19 -26.74 -18.81 11.73
C VAL A 19 -26.58 -20.07 10.89
N ALA A 20 -27.71 -20.72 10.61
CA ALA A 20 -27.77 -21.82 9.66
C ALA A 20 -27.24 -21.28 8.34
N ALA A 21 -26.07 -21.78 7.91
CA ALA A 21 -25.62 -21.55 6.55
C ALA A 21 -26.67 -22.18 5.64
N ASP A 22 -27.39 -21.34 4.89
CA ASP A 22 -28.23 -21.81 3.80
C ASP A 22 -27.36 -22.69 2.89
N LYS A 23 -27.76 -23.95 2.78
CA LYS A 23 -27.10 -24.86 1.84
C LYS A 23 -27.33 -24.32 0.43
N PRO A 24 -26.29 -24.05 -0.34
CA PRO A 24 -26.45 -23.67 -1.73
C PRO A 24 -26.97 -24.87 -2.53
N ASP A 25 -28.14 -24.70 -3.07
CA ASP A 25 -28.80 -25.68 -3.94
C ASP A 25 -28.52 -25.30 -5.41
N VAL A 26 -27.24 -25.23 -5.82
CA VAL A 26 -26.83 -24.98 -7.23
C VAL A 26 -25.39 -25.43 -7.43
N ASP A 27 -25.10 -26.00 -8.59
CA ASP A 27 -23.79 -26.35 -9.13
C ASP A 27 -22.77 -25.19 -8.98
N SER A 28 -22.05 -25.17 -7.86
CA SER A 28 -21.16 -24.07 -7.46
C SER A 28 -19.85 -24.05 -8.25
N GLY A 29 -19.54 -25.09 -9.01
CA GLY A 29 -18.35 -25.13 -9.89
C GLY A 29 -18.32 -23.99 -10.90
N ASN A 30 -19.48 -23.48 -11.31
CA ASN A 30 -19.58 -22.33 -12.21
C ASN A 30 -19.24 -20.99 -11.52
N PHE A 31 -19.38 -20.87 -10.21
CA PHE A 31 -19.13 -19.62 -9.48
C PHE A 31 -17.66 -19.34 -9.19
N LEU A 32 -16.75 -20.27 -9.47
CA LEU A 32 -15.32 -20.01 -9.48
C LEU A 32 -14.89 -19.12 -10.65
N THR A 33 -15.55 -19.25 -11.80
CA THR A 33 -15.15 -18.54 -13.03
C THR A 33 -16.15 -17.50 -13.50
N HIS A 34 -17.38 -17.52 -12.99
CA HIS A 34 -18.45 -16.56 -13.26
C HIS A 34 -18.91 -15.93 -11.94
N VAL A 35 -18.60 -14.67 -11.77
CA VAL A 35 -18.85 -13.97 -10.51
C VAL A 35 -20.35 -13.77 -10.29
N ARG A 36 -20.82 -14.20 -9.13
CA ARG A 36 -22.15 -13.91 -8.62
C ARG A 36 -22.16 -12.55 -7.93
N ASP A 37 -22.82 -11.58 -8.51
CA ASP A 37 -22.79 -10.20 -8.03
C ASP A 37 -23.33 -10.04 -6.62
N ASP A 38 -24.37 -10.79 -6.23
CA ASP A 38 -24.95 -10.79 -4.88
C ASP A 38 -24.08 -11.47 -3.80
N TRP A 39 -22.96 -12.10 -4.20
CA TRP A 39 -21.96 -12.67 -3.28
C TRP A 39 -20.79 -11.73 -3.02
N ILE A 40 -20.56 -10.76 -3.89
CA ILE A 40 -19.56 -9.71 -3.66
C ILE A 40 -20.03 -8.83 -2.49
N LEU A 41 -19.11 -8.32 -1.69
CA LEU A 41 -19.45 -7.35 -0.65
C LEU A 41 -20.19 -6.15 -1.26
N SER A 42 -21.18 -5.59 -0.53
CA SER A 42 -21.92 -4.43 -0.99
C SER A 42 -21.08 -3.14 -0.91
N GLU A 43 -21.52 -2.10 -1.59
CA GLU A 43 -20.88 -0.78 -1.50
C GLU A 43 -20.97 -0.21 -0.07
N GLU A 44 -22.11 -0.42 0.61
CA GLU A 44 -22.26 0.01 2.00
C GLU A 44 -21.29 -0.74 2.92
N GLU A 45 -21.11 -2.05 2.71
CA GLU A 45 -20.15 -2.83 3.50
C GLU A 45 -18.72 -2.40 3.24
N ALA A 46 -18.34 -2.17 1.98
CA ALA A 46 -17.03 -1.65 1.61
C ALA A 46 -16.77 -0.28 2.24
N THR A 47 -17.73 0.65 2.11
CA THR A 47 -17.66 1.97 2.74
C THR A 47 -17.50 1.85 4.25
N ARG A 48 -18.34 1.02 4.89
CA ARG A 48 -18.29 0.85 6.35
C ARG A 48 -16.94 0.33 6.85
N TRP A 49 -16.31 -0.61 6.14
CA TRP A 49 -14.97 -1.09 6.51
C TRP A 49 -13.92 0.02 6.43
N HIS A 50 -13.99 0.84 5.38
CA HIS A 50 -13.07 1.97 5.21
C HIS A 50 -13.32 3.08 6.24
N GLU A 51 -14.57 3.40 6.58
CA GLU A 51 -14.90 4.34 7.65
C GLU A 51 -14.31 3.91 8.99
N LEU A 52 -14.43 2.62 9.36
CA LEU A 52 -13.88 2.09 10.60
C LEU A 52 -12.35 2.22 10.68
N LYS A 53 -11.66 2.07 9.54
CA LYS A 53 -10.22 2.32 9.45
C LYS A 53 -9.93 3.82 9.54
N ASP A 54 -10.69 4.62 8.81
CA ASP A 54 -10.52 6.07 8.72
C ASP A 54 -10.67 6.77 10.07
N GLU A 55 -11.63 6.36 10.88
CA GLU A 55 -11.86 6.85 12.25
C GLU A 55 -10.61 6.73 13.15
N LYS A 56 -9.69 5.82 12.86
CA LYS A 56 -8.49 5.57 13.66
C LYS A 56 -7.23 6.25 13.13
N GLY A 57 -7.28 6.82 11.93
CA GLY A 57 -6.15 7.47 11.28
C GLY A 57 -5.20 6.49 10.58
N PRO A 58 -4.00 6.98 10.18
CA PRO A 58 -3.02 6.20 9.43
C PRO A 58 -2.63 4.89 10.13
N ALA A 59 -2.63 3.78 9.39
CA ALA A 59 -2.27 2.47 9.92
C ALA A 59 -0.77 2.20 9.67
N LEU A 60 0.08 2.81 10.47
CA LEU A 60 1.54 2.57 10.41
C LEU A 60 1.93 1.44 11.34
N THR A 61 2.74 0.52 10.87
CA THR A 61 3.10 -0.71 11.60
C THR A 61 3.45 -0.44 13.06
N GLY A 62 2.77 -1.16 13.94
CA GLY A 62 2.97 -1.09 15.39
C GLY A 62 2.30 0.08 16.09
N ASN A 63 1.57 0.98 15.39
CA ASN A 63 0.74 1.99 16.04
C ASN A 63 -0.64 1.44 16.42
N ALA A 64 -1.42 2.21 17.19
CA ALA A 64 -2.74 1.80 17.65
C ALA A 64 -3.75 1.61 16.49
N SER A 65 -3.66 2.45 15.46
CA SER A 65 -4.50 2.36 14.26
C SER A 65 -4.24 1.07 13.48
N TRP A 66 -2.96 0.71 13.29
CA TRP A 66 -2.58 -0.55 12.65
C TRP A 66 -3.03 -1.77 13.46
N GLN A 67 -2.89 -1.74 14.79
CA GLN A 67 -3.37 -2.83 15.65
C GLN A 67 -4.88 -3.01 15.53
N HIS A 68 -5.64 -1.91 15.49
CA HIS A 68 -7.08 -1.94 15.28
C HIS A 68 -7.45 -2.51 13.91
N PHE A 69 -6.79 -2.03 12.84
CA PHE A 69 -6.99 -2.51 11.48
C PHE A 69 -6.70 -4.01 11.35
N MET A 70 -5.56 -4.47 11.86
CA MET A 70 -5.19 -5.90 11.83
C MET A 70 -6.14 -6.76 12.67
N GLY A 71 -6.61 -6.26 13.81
CA GLY A 71 -7.62 -6.95 14.61
C GLY A 71 -8.95 -7.13 13.86
N PHE A 72 -9.40 -6.11 13.13
CA PHE A 72 -10.57 -6.21 12.27
C PHE A 72 -10.37 -7.23 11.14
N VAL A 73 -9.23 -7.16 10.44
CA VAL A 73 -8.90 -8.09 9.34
C VAL A 73 -8.89 -9.54 9.83
N GLU A 74 -8.23 -9.82 10.96
CA GLU A 74 -8.16 -11.16 11.53
C GLU A 74 -9.54 -11.68 11.95
N GLN A 75 -10.35 -10.82 12.57
CA GLN A 75 -11.73 -11.17 12.92
C GLN A 75 -12.56 -11.55 11.68
N LYS A 76 -12.46 -10.77 10.60
CA LYS A 76 -13.18 -11.06 9.36
C LYS A 76 -12.69 -12.36 8.69
N LEU A 77 -11.41 -12.62 8.70
CA LEU A 77 -10.87 -13.90 8.21
C LEU A 77 -11.45 -15.10 8.98
N LEU A 78 -11.56 -15.01 10.31
CA LEU A 78 -12.21 -16.04 11.14
C LEU A 78 -13.69 -16.19 10.79
N GLU A 79 -14.43 -15.09 10.65
CA GLU A 79 -15.85 -15.09 10.26
C GLU A 79 -16.07 -15.76 8.90
N PHE A 80 -15.11 -15.64 7.97
CA PHE A 80 -15.18 -16.25 6.63
C PHE A 80 -14.62 -17.68 6.59
N GLY A 81 -14.30 -18.29 7.74
CA GLY A 81 -13.87 -19.68 7.81
C GLY A 81 -12.41 -19.91 7.48
N VAL A 82 -11.57 -18.90 7.57
CA VAL A 82 -10.11 -19.06 7.51
C VAL A 82 -9.63 -19.76 8.77
N VAL A 83 -8.80 -20.77 8.61
CA VAL A 83 -8.27 -21.61 9.69
C VAL A 83 -6.75 -21.44 9.82
N ASN A 84 -6.22 -21.95 10.94
CA ASN A 84 -4.77 -21.94 11.22
C ASN A 84 -4.15 -20.55 11.08
N ILE A 85 -4.84 -19.52 11.58
CA ILE A 85 -4.34 -18.16 11.58
C ILE A 85 -3.14 -18.07 12.52
N GLN A 86 -2.04 -17.54 11.99
CA GLN A 86 -0.76 -17.39 12.69
C GLN A 86 -0.26 -15.96 12.56
N ARG A 87 0.33 -15.44 13.63
CA ARG A 87 1.07 -14.19 13.63
C ARG A 87 2.56 -14.51 13.71
N ASN A 88 3.26 -14.33 12.59
CA ASN A 88 4.72 -14.36 12.58
C ASN A 88 5.27 -13.04 13.08
N GLN A 89 5.58 -12.98 14.37
CA GLN A 89 5.80 -11.75 15.12
C GLN A 89 7.28 -11.50 15.42
N TRP A 90 7.69 -10.22 15.41
CA TRP A 90 9.01 -9.76 15.85
C TRP A 90 8.94 -8.37 16.46
N SER A 91 9.97 -8.00 17.22
CA SER A 91 10.14 -6.64 17.76
C SER A 91 10.97 -5.79 16.83
N PHE A 92 10.66 -4.50 16.73
CA PHE A 92 11.39 -3.54 15.93
C PHE A 92 11.40 -2.17 16.61
N ARG A 93 12.29 -1.26 16.16
CA ARG A 93 12.32 0.12 16.62
C ARG A 93 11.35 0.95 15.79
N ARG A 94 10.26 1.37 16.40
CA ARG A 94 9.28 2.24 15.78
C ARG A 94 9.63 3.70 16.04
N TRP A 95 9.91 4.46 15.00
CA TRP A 95 10.01 5.90 15.02
C TRP A 95 8.60 6.52 14.95
N HIS A 96 8.34 7.61 15.68
CA HIS A 96 7.08 8.33 15.63
C HIS A 96 7.21 9.78 16.12
N SER A 97 6.34 10.64 15.60
CA SER A 97 6.12 12.03 16.00
C SER A 97 4.61 12.27 16.10
N SER A 98 4.17 13.49 16.39
CA SER A 98 2.74 13.84 16.18
C SER A 98 2.40 13.73 14.71
N GLU A 99 1.17 13.29 14.41
CA GLU A 99 0.78 13.02 13.03
C GLU A 99 -0.08 14.15 12.46
N TRP A 100 0.18 14.54 11.22
CA TRP A 100 -0.64 15.52 10.52
C TRP A 100 -2.15 15.22 10.71
N PRO A 101 -3.04 16.20 10.98
CA PRO A 101 -2.79 17.64 11.03
C PRO A 101 -2.24 18.19 12.35
N ASP A 102 -1.98 17.36 13.36
CA ASP A 102 -1.32 17.79 14.60
C ASP A 102 0.16 18.07 14.33
N ASN A 103 0.51 19.35 14.17
CA ASN A 103 1.87 19.80 13.94
C ASN A 103 2.55 20.36 15.21
N THR A 104 2.06 20.00 16.38
CA THR A 104 2.61 20.51 17.67
C THR A 104 4.04 20.07 17.90
N ALA A 105 4.51 18.99 17.27
CA ALA A 105 5.86 18.45 17.41
C ALA A 105 6.87 18.96 16.38
N TRP A 106 6.46 19.74 15.38
CA TRP A 106 7.39 20.28 14.37
C TRP A 106 7.05 21.70 13.97
N SER A 107 8.09 22.46 13.59
CA SER A 107 7.95 23.80 13.03
C SER A 107 9.23 24.21 12.32
N PHE A 108 9.14 25.20 11.47
CA PHE A 108 10.29 25.77 10.78
C PHE A 108 10.18 27.30 10.73
N VAL A 109 11.26 27.96 11.16
CA VAL A 109 11.40 29.42 11.09
C VAL A 109 12.61 29.72 10.21
N SER A 110 12.43 30.52 9.16
CA SER A 110 13.51 30.94 8.26
C SER A 110 13.58 32.46 8.25
N ASN A 111 14.79 33.01 8.46
CA ASN A 111 15.02 34.46 8.45
C ASN A 111 14.03 35.24 9.35
N GLY A 112 13.71 34.66 10.54
CA GLY A 112 12.79 35.24 11.51
C GLY A 112 11.31 35.18 11.12
N LYS A 113 10.93 34.40 10.09
CA LYS A 113 9.55 34.19 9.64
C LYS A 113 9.14 32.74 9.79
N ASP A 114 7.94 32.50 10.29
CA ASP A 114 7.33 31.19 10.29
C ASP A 114 7.09 30.72 8.87
N ILE A 115 7.47 29.48 8.58
CA ILE A 115 7.27 28.80 7.31
C ILE A 115 6.30 27.65 7.53
N GLU A 116 5.28 27.57 6.70
CA GLU A 116 4.34 26.45 6.71
C GLU A 116 5.06 25.16 6.31
N VAL A 117 4.99 24.15 7.17
CA VAL A 117 5.60 22.83 6.96
C VAL A 117 4.52 21.87 6.50
N ALA A 118 4.73 21.22 5.37
CA ALA A 118 3.79 20.26 4.79
C ALA A 118 3.70 18.96 5.61
N ASN A 119 4.84 18.46 6.05
CA ASN A 119 4.98 17.35 6.98
C ASN A 119 6.44 17.20 7.47
N TYR A 120 6.66 16.31 8.41
CA TYR A 120 7.98 15.89 8.83
C TYR A 120 8.54 14.78 7.92
N GLY A 121 9.85 14.66 7.81
CA GLY A 121 10.50 13.49 7.23
C GLY A 121 10.50 12.34 8.23
N ALA A 122 9.63 11.34 8.03
CA ALA A 122 9.57 10.19 8.93
C ALA A 122 10.89 9.40 8.94
N ASN A 123 11.19 8.76 10.06
CA ASN A 123 12.44 8.03 10.28
C ASN A 123 13.72 8.91 10.22
N SER A 124 13.57 10.21 10.43
CA SER A 124 14.69 11.15 10.60
C SER A 124 15.01 11.42 12.08
N GLY A 125 15.96 12.31 12.35
CA GLY A 125 16.37 12.66 13.72
C GLY A 125 15.32 13.46 14.49
N SER A 126 15.61 13.70 15.75
CA SER A 126 14.84 14.58 16.64
C SER A 126 15.70 15.73 17.12
N THR A 127 15.12 16.94 17.18
CA THR A 127 15.81 18.15 17.68
C THR A 127 15.60 18.39 19.17
N GLY A 128 14.61 17.74 19.77
CA GLY A 128 14.03 18.16 21.05
C GLY A 128 13.15 19.42 20.93
N PRO A 129 12.58 19.89 22.07
CA PRO A 129 11.52 20.91 22.07
C PRO A 129 11.98 22.31 21.65
N ASN A 130 13.24 22.65 21.81
CA ASN A 130 13.77 23.97 21.45
C ASN A 130 14.17 24.10 19.98
N GLY A 131 14.16 23.00 19.22
CA GLY A 131 14.66 22.97 17.86
C GLY A 131 16.19 23.16 17.76
N ILE A 132 16.67 23.26 16.54
CA ILE A 132 18.07 23.52 16.18
C ILE A 132 18.11 24.79 15.34
N THR A 133 18.94 25.77 15.76
CA THR A 133 19.16 27.00 14.99
C THR A 133 20.52 26.92 14.30
N ALA A 134 20.55 27.08 12.99
CA ALA A 134 21.76 27.06 12.18
C ALA A 134 21.60 27.87 10.89
N GLU A 135 22.72 28.14 10.23
CA GLU A 135 22.76 28.72 8.89
C GLU A 135 22.13 27.75 7.87
N LEU A 136 21.29 28.28 6.97
CA LEU A 136 20.79 27.55 5.83
C LEU A 136 21.84 27.47 4.71
N VAL A 137 21.89 26.35 4.02
CA VAL A 137 22.66 26.17 2.80
C VAL A 137 21.85 25.44 1.75
N TYR A 138 21.80 25.99 0.53
CA TYR A 138 21.16 25.32 -0.60
C TYR A 138 22.10 24.27 -1.19
N TYR A 139 21.62 23.04 -1.35
CA TYR A 139 22.38 21.98 -2.00
C TYR A 139 22.04 21.98 -3.51
N ASP A 140 22.98 22.43 -4.31
CA ASP A 140 22.93 22.32 -5.75
C ASP A 140 23.71 21.07 -6.17
N ALA A 141 23.06 20.13 -6.84
CA ALA A 141 23.70 18.87 -7.23
C ALA A 141 24.78 19.06 -8.32
N GLU A 142 24.66 20.10 -9.15
CA GLU A 142 25.67 20.44 -10.16
C GLU A 142 26.88 21.17 -9.57
N ASN A 143 26.64 21.96 -8.51
CA ASN A 143 27.66 22.72 -7.81
C ASN A 143 27.50 22.54 -6.27
N PRO A 144 27.80 21.36 -5.72
CA PRO A 144 27.59 21.09 -4.30
C PRO A 144 28.33 22.11 -3.42
N PRO A 145 27.70 22.58 -2.34
CA PRO A 145 28.35 23.49 -1.41
C PRO A 145 29.60 22.83 -0.79
N ALA A 146 30.66 23.61 -0.64
CA ALA A 146 31.93 23.12 -0.12
C ALA A 146 31.87 22.61 1.33
N ASP A 147 30.91 23.11 2.11
CA ASP A 147 30.72 22.77 3.52
C ASP A 147 29.26 22.80 3.93
N ILE A 148 28.77 21.70 4.51
CA ILE A 148 27.43 21.56 5.08
C ILE A 148 27.48 21.17 6.57
N VAL A 149 28.65 21.12 7.18
CA VAL A 149 28.83 20.77 8.58
C VAL A 149 28.11 21.76 9.48
N ASN A 150 27.34 21.25 10.43
CA ASN A 150 26.52 22.03 11.37
C ASN A 150 25.52 23.02 10.73
N LYS A 151 25.15 22.82 9.46
CA LYS A 151 24.16 23.63 8.75
C LYS A 151 22.85 22.89 8.59
N ILE A 152 21.77 23.62 8.31
CA ILE A 152 20.51 23.07 7.83
C ILE A 152 20.56 23.10 6.30
N VAL A 153 20.52 21.92 5.69
CA VAL A 153 20.65 21.78 4.24
C VAL A 153 19.30 21.77 3.58
N VAL A 154 19.12 22.60 2.57
CA VAL A 154 17.89 22.67 1.76
C VAL A 154 18.13 21.95 0.45
N PHE A 155 17.38 20.86 0.23
CA PHE A 155 17.36 20.08 -1.01
C PHE A 155 16.09 20.41 -1.79
N SER A 156 16.22 20.60 -3.10
CA SER A 156 15.08 20.65 -4.01
C SER A 156 14.97 19.31 -4.71
N THR A 157 13.85 18.64 -4.55
CA THR A 157 13.52 17.47 -5.38
C THR A 157 13.06 17.94 -6.74
N ASN A 158 13.27 17.16 -7.77
CA ASN A 158 12.87 17.49 -9.12
C ASN A 158 12.17 16.30 -9.79
N ASN A 159 11.51 16.60 -10.91
CA ASN A 159 10.82 15.63 -11.74
C ASN A 159 11.73 15.10 -12.84
N ASP A 160 13.00 14.75 -12.53
CA ASP A 160 13.92 14.23 -13.53
C ASP A 160 13.43 12.88 -14.07
N GLN A 161 12.77 12.97 -15.21
CA GLN A 161 12.14 11.85 -15.90
C GLN A 161 13.15 10.85 -16.51
N ALA A 162 14.44 11.19 -16.53
CA ALA A 162 15.47 10.28 -17.01
C ALA A 162 15.67 9.06 -16.10
N LEU A 163 15.20 9.14 -14.84
CA LEU A 163 15.39 8.11 -13.82
C LEU A 163 14.23 7.10 -13.73
N PHE A 164 13.09 7.37 -14.37
CA PHE A 164 11.90 6.53 -14.22
C PHE A 164 10.99 6.61 -15.45
N THR A 165 10.59 5.45 -15.99
CA THR A 165 9.52 5.40 -16.99
C THR A 165 8.17 5.58 -16.29
N ARG A 166 7.38 6.54 -16.71
CA ARG A 166 6.04 6.78 -16.18
C ARG A 166 5.17 5.53 -16.34
N PHE A 167 4.33 5.23 -15.37
CA PHE A 167 3.40 4.09 -15.47
C PHE A 167 2.48 4.19 -16.69
N SER A 168 2.07 5.42 -17.04
CA SER A 168 1.28 5.69 -18.25
C SER A 168 2.02 5.34 -19.54
N ASP A 169 3.35 5.44 -19.56
CA ASP A 169 4.21 5.18 -20.73
C ASP A 169 4.63 3.70 -20.82
N ILE A 170 4.27 2.87 -19.82
CA ILE A 170 4.50 1.44 -19.87
C ILE A 170 3.47 0.83 -20.82
N ASP A 171 3.91 0.11 -21.84
CA ASP A 171 3.04 -0.59 -22.78
C ASP A 171 2.06 -1.51 -22.05
N HIS A 172 0.91 -1.71 -22.61
CA HIS A 172 -0.15 -2.57 -22.09
C HIS A 172 -0.70 -3.43 -23.22
N GLU A 173 -1.16 -4.61 -22.87
CA GLU A 173 -1.79 -5.55 -23.79
C GLU A 173 -3.27 -5.20 -24.03
N TYR A 174 -3.89 -4.53 -23.05
CA TYR A 174 -5.29 -4.15 -23.09
C TYR A 174 -5.55 -2.95 -22.17
N LYS A 175 -6.46 -2.08 -22.61
CA LYS A 175 -6.98 -0.96 -21.81
C LYS A 175 -8.52 -0.97 -21.90
N SER A 176 -9.19 -0.99 -20.76
CA SER A 176 -10.63 -0.72 -20.73
C SER A 176 -10.89 0.78 -20.77
N SER A 177 -11.90 1.19 -21.55
CA SER A 177 -12.36 2.57 -21.63
C SER A 177 -13.50 2.82 -20.65
N TRP A 178 -13.57 4.00 -20.08
CA TRP A 178 -14.75 4.43 -19.31
C TRP A 178 -15.99 4.61 -20.18
N GLU A 179 -15.81 5.05 -21.41
CA GLU A 179 -16.91 5.20 -22.36
C GLU A 179 -17.64 3.88 -22.58
N SER A 180 -16.96 2.75 -22.35
CA SER A 180 -17.55 1.42 -22.42
C SER A 180 -18.52 1.12 -21.26
N TYR A 181 -18.52 1.95 -20.21
CA TYR A 181 -19.30 1.72 -18.98
C TYR A 181 -20.03 2.98 -18.51
N PRO A 182 -20.97 3.51 -19.31
CA PRO A 182 -21.68 4.76 -19.01
C PRO A 182 -22.50 4.73 -17.73
N GLU A 183 -22.86 3.55 -17.26
CA GLU A 183 -23.56 3.33 -15.98
C GLU A 183 -22.72 3.71 -14.75
N TYR A 184 -21.42 3.86 -14.92
CA TYR A 184 -20.54 4.33 -13.84
C TYR A 184 -20.75 5.82 -13.50
N GLY A 185 -21.40 6.57 -14.39
CA GLY A 185 -21.86 7.94 -14.13
C GLY A 185 -20.81 9.03 -14.07
N ARG A 186 -19.53 8.72 -14.25
CA ARG A 186 -18.43 9.69 -14.23
C ARG A 186 -17.79 9.80 -15.62
N PRO A 187 -17.91 10.94 -16.31
CA PRO A 187 -17.25 11.14 -17.60
C PRO A 187 -15.75 11.18 -17.43
N ILE A 188 -15.01 10.51 -18.30
CA ILE A 188 -13.57 10.49 -18.28
C ILE A 188 -13.04 11.06 -19.57
N SER A 189 -12.09 11.95 -19.43
CA SER A 189 -11.21 12.40 -20.49
C SER A 189 -9.89 11.65 -20.41
N ASP A 190 -9.53 10.92 -21.45
CA ASP A 190 -8.21 10.28 -21.58
C ASP A 190 -7.06 11.32 -21.65
N GLU A 191 -7.40 12.61 -21.84
CA GLU A 191 -6.43 13.70 -21.96
C GLU A 191 -5.73 14.06 -20.66
N PHE A 192 -6.25 13.60 -19.51
CA PHE A 192 -5.63 13.83 -18.22
C PHE A 192 -4.99 12.54 -17.71
N SER A 193 -3.91 12.11 -18.34
CA SER A 193 -3.03 11.20 -17.64
C SER A 193 -2.49 11.91 -16.41
N ASN A 194 -2.65 11.30 -15.25
CA ASN A 194 -2.31 11.94 -13.99
C ASN A 194 -0.81 11.81 -13.71
N PHE A 195 -0.02 12.52 -14.47
CA PHE A 195 1.44 12.54 -14.35
C PHE A 195 1.91 13.15 -13.03
N GLN A 196 1.10 14.03 -12.42
CA GLN A 196 1.45 14.71 -11.18
C GLN A 196 1.66 13.73 -10.01
N SER A 197 0.87 12.68 -9.95
CA SER A 197 1.02 11.66 -8.89
C SER A 197 2.28 10.83 -9.06
N GLU A 198 2.66 10.54 -10.31
CA GLU A 198 3.93 9.86 -10.60
C GLU A 198 5.11 10.77 -10.30
N GLU A 199 5.00 12.04 -10.58
CA GLU A 199 6.02 13.04 -10.31
C GLU A 199 6.31 13.16 -8.82
N ILE A 200 5.30 13.15 -7.97
CA ILE A 200 5.48 13.14 -6.51
C ILE A 200 6.20 11.86 -6.05
N PHE A 201 5.88 10.72 -6.62
CA PHE A 201 6.59 9.47 -6.31
C PHE A 201 8.07 9.56 -6.66
N LEU A 202 8.40 10.10 -7.84
CA LEU A 202 9.78 10.31 -8.28
C LEU A 202 10.55 11.23 -7.32
N GLN A 203 9.92 12.31 -6.88
CA GLN A 203 10.51 13.23 -5.92
C GLN A 203 10.75 12.54 -4.57
N LEU A 204 9.80 11.75 -4.07
CA LEU A 204 9.95 10.98 -2.83
C LEU A 204 11.09 9.97 -2.91
N THR A 205 11.35 9.37 -4.08
CA THR A 205 12.47 8.42 -4.24
C THR A 205 13.86 9.06 -4.11
N GLN A 206 13.96 10.39 -4.21
CA GLN A 206 15.22 11.13 -4.04
C GLN A 206 15.56 11.38 -2.56
N VAL A 207 14.57 11.37 -1.69
CA VAL A 207 14.75 11.67 -0.25
C VAL A 207 15.81 10.77 0.42
N PRO A 208 15.82 9.42 0.21
CA PRO A 208 16.84 8.56 0.81
C PRO A 208 18.28 8.95 0.43
N ALA A 209 18.51 9.37 -0.81
CA ALA A 209 19.84 9.80 -1.25
C ALA A 209 20.23 11.13 -0.60
N PHE A 210 19.32 12.09 -0.54
CA PHE A 210 19.58 13.40 0.04
C PHE A 210 19.78 13.36 1.56
N ILE A 211 19.00 12.59 2.29
CA ILE A 211 19.20 12.45 3.74
C ILE A 211 20.53 11.75 4.06
N GLU A 212 20.98 10.84 3.19
CA GLU A 212 22.30 10.22 3.29
C GLU A 212 23.43 11.23 3.07
N ILE A 213 23.30 12.14 2.09
CA ILE A 213 24.25 13.24 1.87
C ILE A 213 24.32 14.12 3.11
N ALA A 214 23.18 14.56 3.65
CA ALA A 214 23.12 15.37 4.86
C ALA A 214 23.78 14.67 6.04
N THR A 215 23.53 13.37 6.20
CA THR A 215 24.08 12.56 7.29
C THR A 215 25.61 12.43 7.18
N ARG A 216 26.12 12.09 6.01
CA ARG A 216 27.58 11.95 5.78
C ARG A 216 28.32 13.29 5.89
N GLY A 217 27.64 14.38 5.49
CA GLY A 217 28.20 15.73 5.60
C GLY A 217 28.09 16.35 6.99
N ASN A 218 27.60 15.61 8.00
CA ASN A 218 27.38 16.12 9.36
C ASN A 218 26.49 17.38 9.39
N ALA A 219 25.48 17.44 8.55
CA ALA A 219 24.45 18.47 8.61
C ALA A 219 23.67 18.35 9.93
N THR A 220 23.21 19.45 10.47
CA THR A 220 22.43 19.48 11.71
C THR A 220 20.92 19.34 11.46
N GLY A 221 20.47 19.56 10.21
CA GLY A 221 19.08 19.40 9.77
C GLY A 221 18.98 19.35 8.26
N ALA A 222 17.85 18.88 7.74
CA ALA A 222 17.55 18.84 6.31
C ALA A 222 16.13 19.35 6.06
N VAL A 223 15.94 20.06 4.94
CA VAL A 223 14.64 20.51 4.45
C VAL A 223 14.51 20.06 3.01
N PHE A 224 13.44 19.33 2.70
CA PHE A 224 13.16 18.87 1.35
C PHE A 224 12.04 19.72 0.75
N VAL A 225 12.33 20.41 -0.34
CA VAL A 225 11.39 21.22 -1.09
C VAL A 225 10.90 20.40 -2.27
N PHE A 226 9.60 20.13 -2.30
CA PHE A 226 8.96 19.38 -3.37
C PHE A 226 8.35 20.34 -4.40
N ASP A 227 8.45 19.97 -5.67
CA ASP A 227 7.75 20.68 -6.75
C ASP A 227 6.30 20.21 -6.83
N ALA A 228 5.54 20.51 -5.78
CA ALA A 228 4.12 20.19 -5.63
C ALA A 228 3.42 21.24 -4.78
N GLY A 229 2.13 21.43 -5.03
CA GLY A 229 1.30 22.39 -4.32
C GLY A 229 1.02 21.99 -2.88
N ARG A 230 0.61 22.96 -2.08
CA ARG A 230 0.39 22.80 -0.65
C ARG A 230 -0.59 21.67 -0.32
N ASP A 231 -1.73 21.59 -1.00
CA ASP A 231 -2.78 20.64 -0.66
C ASP A 231 -2.37 19.19 -1.01
N LEU A 232 -1.55 18.99 -2.06
CA LEU A 232 -0.98 17.69 -2.39
C LEU A 232 0.09 17.27 -1.36
N MET A 233 0.87 18.24 -0.88
CA MET A 233 1.93 17.99 0.09
C MET A 233 1.42 17.84 1.53
N ALA A 234 0.19 18.27 1.84
CA ALA A 234 -0.38 18.23 3.19
C ALA A 234 -0.39 16.80 3.76
N GLY A 235 0.42 16.55 4.79
CA GLY A 235 0.58 15.24 5.38
C GLY A 235 1.35 14.22 4.52
N MET A 236 2.15 14.65 3.54
CA MET A 236 2.97 13.79 2.69
C MET A 236 3.92 12.94 3.54
N TYR A 237 3.78 11.62 3.44
CA TYR A 237 4.58 10.69 4.23
C TYR A 237 5.87 10.31 3.50
N THR A 238 6.87 9.93 4.28
CA THR A 238 8.20 9.56 3.76
C THR A 238 8.15 8.26 2.96
N PHE A 239 8.83 8.23 1.82
CA PHE A 239 9.16 6.98 1.14
C PHE A 239 10.00 6.08 2.08
N PRO A 240 9.85 4.74 2.03
CA PRO A 240 10.64 3.83 2.87
C PRO A 240 12.14 4.09 2.74
N VAL A 241 12.77 4.42 3.86
CA VAL A 241 14.21 4.71 3.94
C VAL A 241 14.99 3.49 4.44
N PRO A 242 16.30 3.37 4.14
CA PRO A 242 17.11 2.24 4.58
C PRO A 242 17.20 2.08 6.10
N GLN A 243 17.15 3.18 6.85
CA GLN A 243 17.35 3.18 8.30
C GLN A 243 16.71 4.42 8.95
N ILE A 244 16.66 4.45 10.28
CA ILE A 244 16.35 5.67 11.03
C ILE A 244 17.62 6.54 11.05
N TYR A 245 17.53 7.77 10.55
CA TYR A 245 18.65 8.71 10.45
C TYR A 245 18.76 9.60 11.69
N ALA A 246 19.96 10.15 11.92
CA ALA A 246 20.19 11.09 13.02
C ALA A 246 19.83 12.54 12.67
N VAL A 247 19.84 12.88 11.38
CA VAL A 247 19.54 14.23 10.89
C VAL A 247 18.03 14.45 10.86
N PRO A 248 17.45 15.40 11.61
CA PRO A 248 16.04 15.74 11.57
C PRO A 248 15.69 16.37 10.22
N SER A 249 14.49 16.07 9.69
CA SER A 249 14.08 16.60 8.40
C SER A 249 12.61 17.01 8.33
N LEU A 250 12.33 18.01 7.48
CA LEU A 250 11.00 18.56 7.22
C LEU A 250 10.74 18.63 5.72
N TYR A 251 9.45 18.57 5.33
CA TYR A 251 8.96 18.67 3.96
C TYR A 251 8.24 20.00 3.76
N LEU A 252 8.55 20.67 2.66
CA LEU A 252 7.91 21.91 2.23
C LEU A 252 7.31 21.71 0.83
N ASP A 253 6.17 22.36 0.60
CA ASP A 253 5.60 22.51 -0.73
C ASP A 253 6.43 23.48 -1.60
N ARG A 254 6.04 23.61 -2.86
CA ARG A 254 6.68 24.50 -3.85
C ARG A 254 6.73 25.96 -3.38
N THR A 255 5.62 26.48 -2.89
CA THR A 255 5.49 27.92 -2.55
C THR A 255 6.29 28.28 -1.30
N ALA A 256 6.16 27.52 -0.21
CA ALA A 256 6.95 27.69 1.00
C ALA A 256 8.44 27.43 0.73
N GLY A 257 8.73 26.40 -0.04
CA GLY A 257 10.08 25.98 -0.38
C GLY A 257 10.89 27.00 -1.18
N GLN A 258 10.27 27.68 -2.15
CA GLN A 258 10.96 28.71 -2.94
C GLN A 258 11.51 29.85 -2.08
N LYS A 259 10.78 30.26 -1.02
CA LYS A 259 11.24 31.28 -0.07
C LYS A 259 12.46 30.77 0.71
N VAL A 260 12.40 29.51 1.16
CA VAL A 260 13.47 28.89 1.92
C VAL A 260 14.73 28.67 1.07
N ILE A 261 14.58 28.32 -0.22
CA ILE A 261 15.71 28.23 -1.15
C ILE A 261 16.40 29.61 -1.32
N GLN A 262 15.64 30.71 -1.41
CA GLN A 262 16.22 32.05 -1.50
C GLN A 262 16.98 32.40 -0.21
N ASP A 263 16.39 32.12 0.95
CA ASP A 263 17.03 32.34 2.25
C ASP A 263 18.32 31.49 2.39
N ALA A 264 18.30 30.24 1.94
CA ALA A 264 19.43 29.34 1.95
C ALA A 264 20.59 29.80 1.04
N ARG A 265 20.26 30.35 -0.13
CA ARG A 265 21.27 30.96 -1.03
C ARG A 265 21.90 32.23 -0.46
N ALA A 266 21.17 32.90 0.44
CA ALA A 266 21.65 34.08 1.16
C ALA A 266 22.40 33.74 2.47
N GLY A 267 22.47 32.46 2.89
CA GLY A 267 23.07 32.04 4.14
C GLY A 267 22.29 32.49 5.39
N ALA A 268 20.96 32.59 5.28
CA ALA A 268 20.10 33.04 6.37
C ALA A 268 20.10 32.05 7.55
N GLN A 269 19.78 32.55 8.76
CA GLN A 269 19.59 31.69 9.93
C GLN A 269 18.18 31.09 9.92
N ALA A 270 18.08 29.82 10.31
CA ALA A 270 16.80 29.14 10.46
C ALA A 270 16.78 28.29 11.74
N THR A 271 15.56 28.07 12.25
CA THR A 271 15.31 27.16 13.37
C THR A 271 14.38 26.05 12.87
N LEU A 272 14.88 24.81 12.91
CA LEU A 272 14.16 23.59 12.62
C LEU A 272 13.80 22.90 13.93
N ARG A 273 12.52 22.62 14.14
CA ARG A 273 12.06 21.79 15.25
C ARG A 273 11.36 20.54 14.73
N LEU A 274 11.77 19.39 15.24
CA LEU A 274 11.11 18.10 15.05
C LEU A 274 11.31 17.28 16.33
N GLU A 275 10.25 17.09 17.08
CA GLU A 275 10.22 16.21 18.23
C GLU A 275 9.75 14.83 17.79
N ALA A 276 10.64 13.87 17.89
CA ALA A 276 10.35 12.49 17.51
C ALA A 276 10.89 11.53 18.57
N THR A 277 10.28 10.37 18.66
CA THR A 277 10.65 9.33 19.62
C THR A 277 10.83 8.01 18.89
N THR A 278 11.83 7.23 19.31
CA THR A 278 11.99 5.84 18.88
C THR A 278 11.72 4.93 20.06
N SER A 279 10.78 4.00 19.88
CA SER A 279 10.37 3.04 20.92
C SER A 279 10.33 1.62 20.36
N THR A 280 10.49 0.62 21.23
CA THR A 280 10.27 -0.77 20.82
C THR A 280 8.79 -1.02 20.59
N SER A 281 8.44 -1.58 19.44
CA SER A 281 7.09 -1.98 19.07
C SER A 281 7.10 -3.38 18.48
N THR A 282 5.91 -3.90 18.18
CA THR A 282 5.71 -5.25 17.63
C THR A 282 5.13 -5.15 16.23
N ALA A 283 5.72 -5.89 15.32
CA ALA A 283 5.25 -6.14 13.97
C ALA A 283 4.93 -7.62 13.77
N TYR A 284 4.06 -7.96 12.82
CA TYR A 284 3.82 -9.35 12.44
C TYR A 284 3.30 -9.46 11.01
N GLN A 285 3.68 -10.56 10.35
CA GLN A 285 2.98 -11.08 9.19
C GLN A 285 1.78 -11.92 9.66
N LEU A 286 0.65 -11.81 8.98
CA LEU A 286 -0.53 -12.61 9.27
C LEU A 286 -0.69 -13.70 8.20
N ILE A 287 -0.74 -14.96 8.62
CA ILE A 287 -0.88 -16.11 7.75
C ILE A 287 -2.14 -16.87 8.13
N GLY A 288 -2.91 -17.34 7.15
CA GLY A 288 -4.09 -18.17 7.37
C GLY A 288 -4.50 -18.92 6.11
N TYR A 289 -5.46 -19.82 6.21
CA TYR A 289 -5.88 -20.66 5.09
C TYR A 289 -7.39 -20.76 4.99
N LEU A 290 -7.93 -20.50 3.80
CA LEU A 290 -9.29 -20.92 3.47
C LEU A 290 -9.18 -22.29 2.75
N PRO A 291 -9.55 -23.40 3.41
CA PRO A 291 -9.30 -24.75 2.93
C PRO A 291 -9.91 -25.05 1.56
N GLY A 292 -9.12 -25.63 0.66
CA GLY A 292 -9.58 -26.30 -0.55
C GLY A 292 -9.86 -27.79 -0.33
N SER A 293 -10.24 -28.49 -1.40
CA SER A 293 -10.61 -29.92 -1.34
C SER A 293 -9.49 -30.82 -0.84
N ASN A 294 -8.23 -30.47 -1.10
CA ASN A 294 -7.05 -31.23 -0.73
C ASN A 294 -6.30 -30.66 0.48
N TYR A 295 -6.90 -29.72 1.21
CA TYR A 295 -6.25 -29.06 2.35
C TYR A 295 -5.63 -30.05 3.34
N ASN A 296 -4.41 -29.77 3.79
CA ASN A 296 -3.60 -30.62 4.67
C ASN A 296 -3.20 -31.99 4.08
N SER A 297 -3.30 -32.19 2.77
CA SER A 297 -2.78 -33.37 2.10
C SER A 297 -1.48 -33.07 1.34
N PRO A 298 -0.69 -34.08 0.92
CA PRO A 298 0.46 -33.87 0.04
C PRO A 298 0.12 -33.27 -1.34
N ALA A 299 -1.17 -33.32 -1.74
CA ALA A 299 -1.69 -32.79 -2.99
C ALA A 299 -2.30 -31.39 -2.83
N ASP A 300 -2.11 -30.73 -1.68
CA ASP A 300 -2.65 -29.39 -1.42
C ASP A 300 -1.88 -28.33 -2.21
N GLU A 301 -2.44 -27.91 -3.32
CA GLU A 301 -1.98 -26.74 -4.09
C GLU A 301 -2.61 -25.48 -3.53
N GLN A 302 -1.84 -24.39 -3.42
CA GLN A 302 -2.27 -23.16 -2.77
C GLN A 302 -2.13 -21.95 -3.68
N ILE A 303 -3.17 -21.09 -3.70
CA ILE A 303 -3.10 -19.75 -4.27
C ILE A 303 -2.83 -18.76 -3.14
N GLN A 304 -1.68 -18.09 -3.19
CA GLN A 304 -1.33 -17.08 -2.19
C GLN A 304 -2.05 -15.76 -2.49
N LEU A 305 -2.87 -15.29 -1.55
CA LEU A 305 -3.42 -13.94 -1.52
C LEU A 305 -2.50 -13.07 -0.68
N THR A 306 -1.97 -11.97 -1.25
CA THR A 306 -0.96 -11.15 -0.58
C THR A 306 -1.17 -9.66 -0.78
N THR A 307 -0.88 -8.90 0.28
CA THR A 307 -0.81 -7.44 0.28
C THR A 307 0.02 -6.95 1.47
N HIS A 308 0.32 -5.65 1.50
CA HIS A 308 0.81 -5.02 2.72
C HIS A 308 -0.35 -4.46 3.56
N THR A 309 -0.08 -4.18 4.85
CA THR A 309 -1.10 -3.77 5.83
C THR A 309 -0.78 -2.46 6.52
N ASP A 310 0.25 -1.77 6.07
CA ASP A 310 0.71 -0.50 6.62
C ASP A 310 0.66 0.59 5.54
N GLY A 311 0.15 1.76 5.91
CA GLY A 311 0.05 2.88 4.99
C GLY A 311 -0.49 4.16 5.62
N PRO A 312 -0.12 5.34 5.07
CA PRO A 312 -0.52 6.64 5.60
C PRO A 312 -1.95 7.04 5.23
N SER A 313 -2.53 6.50 4.15
CA SER A 313 -3.83 6.95 3.61
C SER A 313 -4.92 5.89 3.70
N ILE A 314 -6.14 6.29 3.31
CA ILE A 314 -7.30 5.39 3.30
C ILE A 314 -7.13 4.20 2.33
N SER A 315 -6.43 4.42 1.22
CA SER A 315 -6.29 3.44 0.14
C SER A 315 -4.92 2.77 0.05
N GLN A 316 -3.92 3.25 0.77
CA GLN A 316 -2.56 2.73 0.67
C GLN A 316 -2.47 1.23 1.04
N ASP A 317 -3.11 0.83 2.12
CA ASP A 317 -3.07 -0.53 2.68
C ASP A 317 -4.42 -1.26 2.58
N ASN A 318 -5.40 -0.71 1.84
CA ASN A 318 -6.74 -1.29 1.74
C ASN A 318 -6.80 -2.54 0.84
N GLY A 319 -5.69 -2.95 0.24
CA GLY A 319 -5.57 -4.26 -0.42
C GLY A 319 -6.00 -5.41 0.50
N ALA A 320 -5.78 -5.30 1.82
CA ALA A 320 -6.27 -6.27 2.78
C ALA A 320 -7.81 -6.38 2.78
N TYR A 321 -8.53 -5.27 2.63
CA TYR A 321 -9.99 -5.28 2.46
C TYR A 321 -10.41 -5.89 1.12
N GLY A 322 -9.64 -5.64 0.05
CA GLY A 322 -9.85 -6.29 -1.23
C GLY A 322 -9.73 -7.81 -1.12
N LEU A 323 -8.66 -8.30 -0.46
CA LEU A 323 -8.46 -9.73 -0.22
C LEU A 323 -9.54 -10.32 0.70
N LEU A 324 -10.01 -9.59 1.71
CA LEU A 324 -11.17 -10.00 2.52
C LEU A 324 -12.42 -10.18 1.66
N GLY A 325 -12.66 -9.30 0.69
CA GLY A 325 -13.76 -9.43 -0.27
C GLY A 325 -13.66 -10.71 -1.11
N VAL A 326 -12.45 -11.04 -1.58
CA VAL A 326 -12.18 -12.31 -2.29
C VAL A 326 -12.44 -13.51 -1.38
N VAL A 327 -11.90 -13.50 -0.16
CA VAL A 327 -12.08 -14.60 0.82
C VAL A 327 -13.56 -14.76 1.18
N LYS A 328 -14.28 -13.67 1.43
CA LYS A 328 -15.72 -13.67 1.70
C LYS A 328 -16.52 -14.36 0.60
N TYR A 329 -16.24 -14.03 -0.66
CA TYR A 329 -16.86 -14.67 -1.81
C TYR A 329 -16.55 -16.17 -1.85
N MET A 330 -15.27 -16.52 -1.82
CA MET A 330 -14.79 -17.90 -1.93
C MET A 330 -15.25 -18.77 -0.77
N SER A 331 -15.50 -18.22 0.40
CA SER A 331 -16.01 -18.96 1.55
C SER A 331 -17.44 -19.49 1.36
N ARG A 332 -18.21 -18.90 0.44
CA ARG A 332 -19.57 -19.37 0.08
C ARG A 332 -19.56 -20.60 -0.82
N ILE A 333 -18.44 -20.89 -1.47
CA ILE A 333 -18.24 -22.10 -2.26
C ILE A 333 -17.86 -23.22 -1.28
N ALA A 334 -18.47 -24.40 -1.40
CA ALA A 334 -18.16 -25.52 -0.52
C ALA A 334 -16.66 -25.92 -0.62
N GLN A 335 -16.05 -26.33 0.49
CA GLN A 335 -14.63 -26.71 0.52
C GLN A 335 -14.29 -27.77 -0.55
N ALA A 336 -15.17 -28.78 -0.73
CA ALA A 336 -14.96 -29.85 -1.70
C ALA A 336 -14.94 -29.37 -3.16
N GLU A 337 -15.50 -28.19 -3.43
CA GLU A 337 -15.62 -27.57 -4.74
C GLU A 337 -14.55 -26.50 -4.99
N ARG A 338 -13.73 -26.17 -3.99
CA ARG A 338 -12.53 -25.35 -4.14
C ARG A 338 -11.33 -26.24 -4.44
N PRO A 339 -10.86 -26.34 -5.69
CA PRO A 339 -9.77 -27.27 -6.06
C PRO A 339 -8.46 -26.96 -5.35
N ARG A 340 -8.21 -25.69 -5.04
CA ARG A 340 -6.99 -25.19 -4.39
C ARG A 340 -7.32 -24.44 -3.11
N THR A 341 -6.44 -24.52 -2.13
CA THR A 341 -6.52 -23.74 -0.89
C THR A 341 -6.15 -22.28 -1.16
N LEU A 342 -6.83 -21.33 -0.53
CA LEU A 342 -6.32 -19.95 -0.47
C LEU A 342 -5.42 -19.79 0.76
N MET A 343 -4.17 -19.43 0.53
CA MET A 343 -3.23 -19.04 1.56
C MET A 343 -3.25 -17.51 1.68
N ILE A 344 -3.69 -17.00 2.80
CA ILE A 344 -3.64 -15.56 3.11
C ILE A 344 -2.25 -15.25 3.66
N PHE A 345 -1.57 -14.27 3.09
CA PHE A 345 -0.27 -13.80 3.53
C PHE A 345 -0.23 -12.27 3.51
N LEU A 346 -0.39 -11.65 4.68
CA LEU A 346 -0.40 -10.21 4.84
C LEU A 346 0.90 -9.74 5.49
N ASP A 347 1.56 -8.76 4.86
CA ASP A 347 2.85 -8.22 5.32
C ASP A 347 2.69 -6.80 5.87
N CYS A 348 3.51 -6.41 6.81
CA CYS A 348 3.45 -5.10 7.45
C CYS A 348 4.74 -4.28 7.26
N ARG A 349 5.58 -4.65 6.29
CA ARG A 349 6.94 -4.10 6.16
C ARG A 349 7.07 -2.99 5.12
N HIS A 350 5.96 -2.52 4.52
CA HIS A 350 6.04 -1.61 3.37
C HIS A 350 6.61 -0.24 3.76
N PHE A 351 6.20 0.32 4.91
CA PHE A 351 6.66 1.62 5.42
C PHE A 351 7.72 1.51 6.52
N MET A 352 8.16 0.31 6.87
CA MET A 352 9.25 0.15 7.83
C MET A 352 10.59 0.54 7.21
N PRO A 353 11.51 1.19 7.97
CA PRO A 353 12.89 1.35 7.54
C PRO A 353 13.53 0.00 7.22
N GLY A 354 14.38 -0.06 6.19
CA GLY A 354 15.01 -1.30 5.76
C GLY A 354 15.74 -2.07 6.87
N ALA A 355 16.43 -1.34 7.77
CA ALA A 355 17.10 -1.94 8.92
C ALA A 355 16.15 -2.54 9.98
N GLU A 356 14.88 -2.12 10.00
CA GLU A 356 13.88 -2.61 10.96
C GLU A 356 12.97 -3.69 10.34
N GLN A 357 13.06 -3.92 9.04
CA GLN A 357 12.36 -5.03 8.39
C GLN A 357 12.88 -6.35 8.92
N ALA A 358 12.00 -7.35 8.99
CA ALA A 358 12.39 -8.68 9.45
C ALA A 358 13.55 -9.24 8.62
N PHE A 359 14.57 -9.74 9.30
CA PHE A 359 15.65 -10.48 8.66
C PHE A 359 15.14 -11.78 8.03
N ALA A 360 15.94 -12.39 7.15
CA ALA A 360 15.55 -13.61 6.45
C ALA A 360 15.11 -14.74 7.39
N ASP A 361 15.76 -14.90 8.55
CA ASP A 361 15.42 -15.89 9.57
C ASP A 361 14.12 -15.57 10.34
N GLN A 362 13.60 -14.34 10.24
CA GLN A 362 12.32 -13.90 10.82
C GLN A 362 11.18 -13.93 9.81
N ASP A 363 11.47 -14.00 8.52
CA ASP A 363 10.45 -14.17 7.50
C ASP A 363 9.74 -15.53 7.65
N TRP A 364 8.41 -15.53 7.53
CA TRP A 364 7.64 -16.75 7.75
C TRP A 364 8.03 -17.88 6.77
N PHE A 365 8.24 -17.57 5.49
CA PHE A 365 8.65 -18.56 4.50
C PHE A 365 10.05 -19.10 4.73
N ALA A 366 10.97 -18.29 5.28
CA ALA A 366 12.30 -18.76 5.66
C ALA A 366 12.24 -19.84 6.76
N ARG A 367 11.28 -19.68 7.69
CA ARG A 367 11.04 -20.69 8.75
C ARG A 367 10.17 -21.85 8.30
N ASN A 368 9.40 -21.69 7.22
CA ASN A 368 8.45 -22.67 6.69
C ASN A 368 8.72 -22.97 5.20
N PRO A 369 9.91 -23.50 4.85
CA PRO A 369 10.29 -23.67 3.44
C PRO A 369 9.40 -24.65 2.68
N GLY A 370 8.74 -25.58 3.39
CA GLY A 370 7.76 -26.50 2.81
C GLY A 370 6.49 -25.81 2.30
N ALA A 371 6.07 -24.73 2.98
CA ALA A 371 4.88 -23.98 2.59
C ALA A 371 5.05 -23.27 1.23
N ARG A 372 6.27 -22.79 0.91
CA ARG A 372 6.55 -22.17 -0.39
C ARG A 372 6.31 -23.14 -1.56
N LYS A 373 6.56 -24.43 -1.37
CA LYS A 373 6.37 -25.44 -2.41
C LYS A 373 4.89 -25.73 -2.72
N ALA A 374 4.01 -25.50 -1.77
CA ALA A 374 2.56 -25.66 -1.95
C ALA A 374 1.94 -24.48 -2.74
N VAL A 375 2.59 -23.31 -2.75
CA VAL A 375 2.12 -22.14 -3.49
C VAL A 375 2.37 -22.36 -4.98
N VAL A 376 1.26 -22.39 -5.77
CA VAL A 376 1.27 -22.62 -7.22
C VAL A 376 0.79 -21.41 -8.02
N GLY A 377 0.30 -20.36 -7.35
CA GLY A 377 -0.13 -19.11 -7.96
C GLY A 377 -0.24 -17.98 -6.92
N VAL A 378 -0.22 -16.73 -7.37
CA VAL A 378 -0.23 -15.56 -6.48
C VAL A 378 -1.26 -14.53 -6.95
N ILE A 379 -2.00 -13.98 -6.00
CA ILE A 379 -2.91 -12.83 -6.19
C ILE A 379 -2.43 -11.70 -5.27
N GLY A 380 -2.09 -10.56 -5.85
CA GLY A 380 -1.74 -9.33 -5.12
C GLY A 380 -2.78 -8.23 -5.31
N MET A 381 -3.13 -7.50 -4.27
CA MET A 381 -4.04 -6.36 -4.36
C MET A 381 -3.53 -5.21 -3.50
N GLU A 382 -3.55 -4.00 -4.05
CA GLU A 382 -3.19 -2.76 -3.33
C GLU A 382 -3.86 -1.54 -3.95
N HIS A 383 -4.03 -0.46 -3.18
CA HIS A 383 -4.44 0.87 -3.62
C HIS A 383 -5.79 0.86 -4.37
N LEU A 384 -6.84 0.37 -3.73
CA LEU A 384 -8.13 0.15 -4.36
C LEU A 384 -9.10 1.30 -4.12
N GLY A 385 -10.05 1.50 -5.07
CA GLY A 385 -11.18 2.40 -4.91
C GLY A 385 -10.77 3.87 -4.78
N GLN A 386 -9.83 4.38 -5.58
CA GLN A 386 -9.36 5.76 -5.45
C GLN A 386 -10.06 6.72 -6.41
N ILE A 387 -10.66 7.77 -5.86
CA ILE A 387 -11.09 8.95 -6.62
C ILE A 387 -9.86 9.73 -7.09
N GLU A 388 -9.87 10.22 -8.33
CA GLU A 388 -8.78 10.99 -8.87
C GLU A 388 -8.86 12.45 -8.44
N TYR A 389 -7.74 12.97 -7.94
CA TYR A 389 -7.53 14.38 -7.65
C TYR A 389 -6.39 14.91 -8.50
N ILE A 390 -6.49 16.13 -8.97
CA ILE A 390 -5.49 16.85 -9.77
C ILE A 390 -5.05 18.12 -9.07
N GLU A 391 -3.79 18.45 -9.21
CA GLU A 391 -3.22 19.70 -8.70
C GLU A 391 -3.54 20.85 -9.65
N VAL A 392 -4.08 21.95 -9.09
CA VAL A 392 -4.34 23.20 -9.80
C VAL A 392 -3.73 24.34 -8.96
N GLY A 393 -2.54 24.77 -9.29
CA GLY A 393 -1.76 25.69 -8.46
C GLY A 393 -1.36 25.02 -7.13
N ASP A 394 -1.79 25.60 -6.00
CA ASP A 394 -1.58 25.03 -4.66
C ASP A 394 -2.76 24.15 -4.19
N ALA A 395 -3.87 24.11 -4.93
CA ALA A 395 -5.06 23.35 -4.58
C ALA A 395 -5.06 21.93 -5.18
N LEU A 396 -5.68 21.00 -4.47
CA LEU A 396 -5.93 19.64 -4.95
C LEU A 396 -7.43 19.45 -5.16
N LEU A 397 -7.87 19.33 -6.41
CA LEU A 397 -9.27 19.31 -6.81
C LEU A 397 -9.68 17.92 -7.32
N GLU A 398 -10.90 17.48 -6.98
CA GLU A 398 -11.49 16.28 -7.55
C GLU A 398 -11.69 16.44 -9.06
N SER A 399 -11.17 15.49 -9.86
CA SER A 399 -11.28 15.54 -11.33
C SER A 399 -12.62 15.07 -11.86
N GLY A 400 -13.48 14.48 -11.02
CA GLY A 400 -14.70 13.76 -11.42
C GLY A 400 -14.43 12.36 -11.96
N ARG A 401 -13.22 11.83 -11.82
CA ARG A 401 -12.77 10.50 -12.30
C ARG A 401 -12.23 9.66 -11.14
N VAL A 402 -11.87 8.43 -11.45
CA VAL A 402 -11.13 7.57 -10.54
C VAL A 402 -9.76 7.23 -11.15
N TYR A 403 -8.81 6.88 -10.30
CA TYR A 403 -7.50 6.44 -10.76
C TYR A 403 -7.57 5.11 -11.52
N PRO A 404 -6.74 4.93 -12.56
CA PRO A 404 -6.66 3.68 -13.29
C PRO A 404 -6.21 2.51 -12.42
N SER A 405 -6.67 1.30 -12.77
CA SER A 405 -6.21 0.05 -12.18
C SER A 405 -5.17 -0.60 -13.10
N HIS A 406 -3.95 -0.79 -12.63
CA HIS A 406 -2.93 -1.52 -13.36
C HIS A 406 -2.94 -2.99 -12.93
N ILE A 407 -3.35 -3.88 -13.84
CA ILE A 407 -3.37 -5.33 -13.62
C ILE A 407 -2.13 -5.94 -14.26
N TRP A 408 -1.24 -6.40 -13.42
CA TRP A 408 -0.01 -7.08 -13.81
C TRP A 408 -0.24 -8.57 -13.94
N THR A 409 0.31 -9.17 -15.01
CA THR A 409 0.30 -10.62 -15.23
C THR A 409 1.71 -11.14 -15.44
N THR A 410 2.00 -12.36 -15.02
CA THR A 410 3.23 -13.04 -15.42
C THR A 410 3.29 -13.18 -16.94
N ASN A 411 4.51 -13.27 -17.50
CA ASN A 411 4.76 -13.37 -18.94
C ASN A 411 4.15 -14.65 -19.53
N ASN A 412 2.86 -14.56 -19.90
CA ASN A 412 2.11 -15.67 -20.48
C ASN A 412 0.82 -15.15 -21.17
N ASP A 413 0.61 -15.48 -22.44
CA ASP A 413 -0.56 -15.03 -23.21
C ASP A 413 -1.90 -15.52 -22.63
N ARG A 414 -1.91 -16.69 -22.01
CA ARG A 414 -3.12 -17.21 -21.37
C ARG A 414 -3.48 -16.35 -20.16
N MET A 415 -2.49 -15.94 -19.36
CA MET A 415 -2.69 -15.07 -18.22
C MET A 415 -3.28 -13.70 -18.65
N VAL A 416 -2.73 -13.10 -19.70
CA VAL A 416 -3.27 -11.86 -20.28
C VAL A 416 -4.74 -12.03 -20.68
N LYS A 417 -5.07 -13.09 -21.43
CA LYS A 417 -6.45 -13.36 -21.86
C LYS A 417 -7.41 -13.54 -20.69
N LEU A 418 -6.96 -14.22 -19.61
CA LEU A 418 -7.76 -14.39 -18.39
C LEU A 418 -8.01 -13.04 -17.70
N ALA A 419 -6.99 -12.17 -17.66
CA ALA A 419 -7.13 -10.84 -17.08
C ALA A 419 -8.06 -9.94 -17.90
N VAL A 420 -7.90 -9.89 -19.21
CA VAL A 420 -8.77 -9.11 -20.11
C VAL A 420 -10.23 -9.56 -19.96
N GLN A 421 -10.48 -10.87 -20.02
CA GLN A 421 -11.83 -11.41 -19.83
C GLN A 421 -12.42 -11.00 -18.47
N ALA A 422 -11.64 -11.06 -17.39
CA ALA A 422 -12.14 -10.68 -16.07
C ALA A 422 -12.45 -9.18 -15.96
N VAL A 423 -11.66 -8.32 -16.62
CA VAL A 423 -11.94 -6.88 -16.71
C VAL A 423 -13.25 -6.62 -17.46
N GLU A 424 -13.45 -7.28 -18.59
CA GLU A 424 -14.66 -7.12 -19.42
C GLU A 424 -15.91 -7.66 -18.72
N ASP A 425 -15.85 -8.89 -18.18
CA ASP A 425 -16.99 -9.55 -17.52
C ASP A 425 -17.47 -8.75 -16.30
N ASN A 426 -16.54 -8.15 -15.53
CA ASN A 426 -16.85 -7.36 -14.33
C ASN A 426 -16.95 -5.86 -14.62
N LYS A 427 -16.82 -5.44 -15.88
CA LYS A 427 -16.93 -4.05 -16.32
C LYS A 427 -16.03 -3.13 -15.49
N LEU A 428 -14.77 -3.54 -15.28
CA LEU A 428 -13.80 -2.75 -14.53
C LEU A 428 -13.35 -1.56 -15.38
N PRO A 429 -13.66 -0.33 -15.00
CA PRO A 429 -13.32 0.85 -15.78
C PRO A 429 -11.85 1.21 -15.64
N SER A 430 -11.30 1.86 -16.67
CA SER A 430 -9.93 2.38 -16.67
C SER A 430 -8.88 1.38 -16.16
N ALA A 431 -8.98 0.13 -16.63
CA ALA A 431 -8.01 -0.92 -16.28
C ALA A 431 -7.00 -1.12 -17.41
N PHE A 432 -5.74 -1.22 -17.03
CA PHE A 432 -4.63 -1.58 -17.92
C PHE A 432 -4.16 -2.98 -17.60
N VAL A 433 -4.23 -3.90 -18.54
CA VAL A 433 -3.64 -5.25 -18.39
C VAL A 433 -2.23 -5.22 -18.96
N ARG A 434 -1.25 -5.59 -18.14
CA ARG A 434 0.17 -5.51 -18.45
C ARG A 434 0.84 -6.87 -18.28
N ASN A 435 1.46 -7.33 -19.35
CA ASN A 435 2.29 -8.52 -19.33
C ASN A 435 3.72 -8.16 -18.97
N VAL A 436 4.23 -8.73 -17.88
CA VAL A 436 5.58 -8.40 -17.41
C VAL A 436 6.63 -9.15 -18.23
N ALA A 437 7.62 -8.39 -18.70
CA ALA A 437 8.83 -8.91 -19.32
C ALA A 437 8.66 -9.73 -20.59
N ARG A 438 8.10 -9.12 -21.65
CA ARG A 438 8.26 -9.64 -23.01
C ARG A 438 9.42 -8.94 -23.72
N PRO A 439 10.63 -9.51 -23.71
CA PRO A 439 11.75 -8.94 -24.47
C PRO A 439 11.37 -8.78 -25.95
N GLY A 440 11.58 -7.59 -26.52
CA GLY A 440 11.33 -7.31 -27.93
C GLY A 440 9.90 -6.91 -28.31
N VAL A 441 8.93 -6.99 -27.38
CA VAL A 441 7.55 -6.49 -27.56
C VAL A 441 7.36 -5.18 -26.80
N HIS A 442 7.98 -5.06 -25.67
CA HIS A 442 7.86 -3.93 -24.76
C HIS A 442 9.21 -3.22 -24.59
N GLY A 443 9.21 -1.93 -24.35
CA GLY A 443 10.42 -1.11 -24.13
C GLY A 443 11.04 -1.29 -22.74
N GLY A 444 12.21 -0.70 -22.52
CA GLY A 444 13.16 -1.00 -21.44
C GLY A 444 12.75 -1.05 -19.96
N SER A 445 11.54 -0.68 -19.56
CA SER A 445 11.11 -0.70 -18.16
C SER A 445 10.20 -1.88 -17.76
N GLN A 446 9.88 -2.75 -18.67
CA GLN A 446 8.85 -3.77 -18.51
C GLN A 446 9.27 -5.03 -17.78
N GLY A 447 10.50 -5.14 -17.36
CA GLY A 447 10.91 -6.11 -16.36
C GLY A 447 10.44 -5.74 -14.95
N GLN A 448 9.78 -4.57 -14.78
CA GLN A 448 9.38 -4.06 -13.48
C GLN A 448 7.92 -4.38 -13.20
N TRP A 449 7.72 -5.32 -12.33
CA TRP A 449 6.45 -5.54 -11.67
C TRP A 449 6.39 -4.72 -10.40
N PHE A 450 5.38 -3.87 -10.27
CA PHE A 450 5.13 -3.14 -9.04
C PHE A 450 4.11 -3.89 -8.17
N GLY A 451 4.16 -3.63 -6.87
CA GLY A 451 3.23 -4.19 -5.92
C GLY A 451 3.65 -5.52 -5.28
N MET A 452 2.80 -6.02 -4.39
CA MET A 452 3.15 -7.09 -3.45
C MET A 452 3.35 -8.47 -4.09
N ALA A 453 2.90 -8.68 -5.32
CA ALA A 453 3.16 -9.93 -6.06
C ALA A 453 4.44 -9.90 -6.90
N LYS A 454 5.26 -8.85 -6.83
CA LYS A 454 6.49 -8.66 -7.64
C LYS A 454 7.52 -9.79 -7.53
N PHE A 455 7.46 -10.59 -6.49
CA PHE A 455 8.34 -11.75 -6.29
C PHE A 455 7.94 -12.96 -7.13
N ALA A 456 6.67 -13.09 -7.54
CA ALA A 456 6.13 -14.28 -8.20
C ALA A 456 6.83 -14.64 -9.51
N PRO A 457 7.11 -13.69 -10.44
CA PRO A 457 7.83 -14.00 -11.67
C PRO A 457 9.21 -14.61 -11.43
N SER A 458 9.96 -14.14 -10.42
CA SER A 458 11.28 -14.68 -10.09
C SER A 458 11.25 -16.12 -9.56
N LEU A 459 10.09 -16.58 -9.11
CA LEU A 459 9.83 -17.96 -8.66
C LEU A 459 9.17 -18.81 -9.74
N GLY A 460 8.93 -18.27 -10.93
CA GLY A 460 8.22 -18.97 -12.01
C GLY A 460 6.72 -19.18 -11.72
N LEU A 461 6.15 -18.44 -10.77
CA LEU A 461 4.75 -18.61 -10.38
C LEU A 461 3.82 -17.75 -11.25
N PRO A 462 2.70 -18.31 -11.74
CA PRO A 462 1.64 -17.51 -12.34
C PRO A 462 1.05 -16.55 -11.29
N ALA A 463 0.88 -15.29 -11.68
CA ALA A 463 0.36 -14.30 -10.76
C ALA A 463 -0.48 -13.23 -11.48
N PHE A 464 -1.46 -12.73 -10.74
CA PHE A 464 -2.16 -11.48 -11.02
C PHE A 464 -1.96 -10.52 -9.87
N ALA A 465 -1.73 -9.25 -10.18
CA ALA A 465 -1.74 -8.21 -9.17
C ALA A 465 -2.45 -6.97 -9.68
N VAL A 466 -3.23 -6.33 -8.84
CA VAL A 466 -3.69 -4.97 -9.08
C VAL A 466 -2.97 -4.01 -8.18
N MET A 467 -2.54 -2.93 -8.78
CA MET A 467 -2.12 -1.73 -8.08
C MET A 467 -2.96 -0.58 -8.66
N GLY A 468 -3.74 0.08 -7.80
CA GLY A 468 -4.36 1.35 -8.16
C GLY A 468 -3.26 2.37 -8.46
N PHE A 469 -3.60 3.36 -9.30
CA PHE A 469 -2.62 4.36 -9.66
C PHE A 469 -2.19 5.22 -8.45
N MET A 470 -0.95 5.75 -8.53
CA MET A 470 -0.35 6.54 -7.47
C MET A 470 -0.94 7.95 -7.42
N GLY A 471 -2.04 8.14 -6.72
CA GLY A 471 -2.58 9.46 -6.43
C GLY A 471 -1.95 10.09 -5.18
N ALA A 472 -2.76 10.86 -4.46
CA ALA A 472 -2.37 11.39 -3.16
C ALA A 472 -2.37 10.32 -2.05
N TYR A 473 -2.12 9.06 -2.36
CA TYR A 473 -2.18 7.97 -1.39
C TYR A 473 -0.99 7.95 -0.41
N TRP A 474 0.08 8.68 -0.71
CA TRP A 474 1.20 8.88 0.21
C TRP A 474 0.91 9.89 1.31
N THR A 475 -0.25 10.56 1.28
CA THR A 475 -0.60 11.60 2.23
C THR A 475 -1.53 11.10 3.34
N THR A 476 -1.24 11.47 4.58
CA THR A 476 -2.15 11.22 5.71
C THR A 476 -3.46 12.01 5.61
N SER A 477 -3.50 13.03 4.76
CA SER A 477 -4.71 13.80 4.43
C SER A 477 -5.66 13.07 3.48
N SER A 478 -5.26 11.95 2.88
CA SER A 478 -6.13 11.15 2.01
C SER A 478 -7.02 10.24 2.84
N ARG A 479 -8.27 10.67 3.04
CA ARG A 479 -9.23 10.06 3.96
C ARG A 479 -10.42 9.48 3.18
N ILE A 480 -11.52 9.14 3.90
CA ILE A 480 -12.69 8.44 3.34
C ILE A 480 -13.33 9.17 2.16
N GLU A 481 -13.27 10.50 2.08
CA GLU A 481 -13.81 11.27 0.96
C GLU A 481 -13.13 10.98 -0.38
N ARG A 482 -11.95 10.35 -0.37
CA ARG A 482 -11.23 9.92 -1.58
C ARG A 482 -11.45 8.47 -1.96
N PHE A 483 -12.36 7.78 -1.27
CA PHE A 483 -12.69 6.39 -1.53
C PHE A 483 -13.93 6.25 -2.39
N ASP A 484 -13.85 5.44 -3.45
CA ASP A 484 -14.96 5.07 -4.33
C ASP A 484 -15.30 3.58 -4.13
N ALA A 485 -16.41 3.33 -3.46
CA ALA A 485 -16.87 1.98 -3.15
C ALA A 485 -17.29 1.18 -4.41
N THR A 486 -17.80 1.85 -5.44
CA THR A 486 -18.21 1.21 -6.70
C THR A 486 -16.98 0.69 -7.45
N LEU A 487 -15.91 1.51 -7.58
CA LEU A 487 -14.65 1.06 -8.17
C LEU A 487 -14.05 -0.09 -7.35
N PHE A 488 -13.97 0.07 -6.03
CA PHE A 488 -13.45 -0.97 -5.12
C PHE A 488 -14.16 -2.29 -5.33
N ARG A 489 -15.49 -2.27 -5.39
CA ARG A 489 -16.32 -3.45 -5.61
C ARG A 489 -16.05 -4.11 -6.97
N ARG A 490 -15.88 -3.34 -8.04
CA ARG A 490 -15.51 -3.83 -9.38
C ARG A 490 -14.12 -4.47 -9.39
N GLN A 491 -13.15 -3.85 -8.72
CA GLN A 491 -11.81 -4.42 -8.55
C GLN A 491 -11.88 -5.76 -7.81
N VAL A 492 -12.62 -5.83 -6.70
CA VAL A 492 -12.81 -7.08 -5.94
C VAL A 492 -13.48 -8.15 -6.81
N ALA A 493 -14.54 -7.83 -7.55
CA ALA A 493 -15.23 -8.78 -8.44
C ALA A 493 -14.28 -9.35 -9.52
N THR A 494 -13.46 -8.47 -10.12
CA THR A 494 -12.45 -8.87 -11.12
C THR A 494 -11.47 -9.86 -10.50
N PHE A 495 -10.99 -9.60 -9.28
CA PHE A 495 -10.02 -10.48 -8.61
C PHE A 495 -10.64 -11.74 -8.01
N VAL A 496 -11.90 -11.74 -7.66
CA VAL A 496 -12.67 -12.97 -7.38
C VAL A 496 -12.62 -13.89 -8.61
N GLN A 497 -12.93 -13.37 -9.80
CA GLN A 497 -12.89 -14.16 -11.03
C GLN A 497 -11.48 -14.65 -11.36
N LEU A 498 -10.45 -13.80 -11.23
CA LEU A 498 -9.06 -14.18 -11.46
C LEU A 498 -8.59 -15.26 -10.46
N THR A 499 -9.00 -15.16 -9.20
CA THR A 499 -8.73 -16.18 -8.18
C THR A 499 -9.37 -17.51 -8.56
N GLY A 500 -10.65 -17.50 -8.97
CA GLY A 500 -11.36 -18.71 -9.43
C GLY A 500 -10.72 -19.31 -10.68
N LYS A 501 -10.26 -18.47 -11.62
CA LYS A 501 -9.53 -18.94 -12.80
C LYS A 501 -8.21 -19.62 -12.42
N LEU A 502 -7.43 -19.04 -11.49
CA LEU A 502 -6.21 -19.69 -10.98
C LEU A 502 -6.52 -20.95 -10.17
N MET A 503 -7.70 -21.08 -9.55
CA MET A 503 -8.09 -22.31 -8.88
C MET A 503 -8.37 -23.47 -9.84
N THR A 504 -8.80 -23.19 -11.06
CA THR A 504 -9.34 -24.21 -12.00
C THR A 504 -8.44 -24.47 -13.20
N VAL A 505 -7.56 -23.53 -13.56
CA VAL A 505 -6.70 -23.65 -14.75
C VAL A 505 -5.65 -24.77 -14.57
N ASP A 506 -5.30 -25.44 -15.67
CA ASP A 506 -4.11 -26.27 -15.72
C ASP A 506 -2.86 -25.38 -15.60
N LEU A 507 -2.04 -25.64 -14.60
CA LEU A 507 -0.83 -24.84 -14.32
C LEU A 507 0.15 -24.83 -15.50
N SER A 508 0.17 -25.87 -16.33
CA SER A 508 1.02 -25.93 -17.51
C SER A 508 0.64 -24.89 -18.58
N GLU A 509 -0.63 -24.43 -18.60
CA GLU A 509 -1.12 -23.41 -19.52
C GLU A 509 -0.70 -21.98 -19.10
N VAL A 510 -0.41 -21.78 -17.81
CA VAL A 510 -0.15 -20.48 -17.20
C VAL A 510 1.25 -20.32 -16.64
N ALA A 511 2.10 -21.33 -16.85
CA ALA A 511 3.52 -21.26 -16.47
C ALA A 511 4.20 -20.05 -17.15
N ALA A 512 5.06 -19.36 -16.40
CA ALA A 512 5.83 -18.25 -16.95
C ALA A 512 6.66 -18.72 -18.15
N VAL A 513 6.59 -17.97 -19.26
CA VAL A 513 7.46 -18.18 -20.42
C VAL A 513 8.72 -17.37 -20.19
N ASN A 514 9.86 -18.03 -20.06
CA ASN A 514 11.19 -17.42 -19.88
C ASN A 514 11.66 -16.71 -21.14
#